data_9d0b9e4b96bbe4a2eb29886d1a33baca
#
_entry.id   9d0b9e4b96bbe4a2eb29886d1a33baca
#
_cell.length_a   1.000
_cell.length_b   1.000
_cell.length_c   1.000
_cell.angle_alpha   90.00
_cell.angle_beta   90.00
_cell.angle_gamma   90.00
#
_symmetry.space_group_name_H-M   'P 1'
#
loop_
_entity.id
_entity.type
_entity.pdbx_description
1 polymer ?
#
loop_
_entity_poly.entity_id
_entity_poly.type
_entity_poly.pdbx_seq_one_letter_code
_entity_poly.pdbx_strand_id
1 'polypeptide(L)'
;MEYNVPRQSSLRMVSVIAKWYCYNVPKTFTFLNLIGDFKSWNDVSHGMLWAYNLNYMDWLLQPDMTFEQGSEWVERFITDLPTNRIGLDPYPIALRSINWIKFIGRHHKKVESNRLQRWNDSLYAQCKLLERKLEYQLLGNHLLEDAYALFIASIYFSDKKMYDKASCLLYKELDEQILPDGSHYEQSPMYHCILLDRLLDCYNASINRGHEKMCELLKLYVVRMLGHLESIVWKDDTIPLLNDSAYGIAPTVSELRAYAKRLKLEWTPLPMKECGYRKLCSTHLEAVVDVGNITATYQPGHSHADTFNYELRIDCRPFVVDTGISTYNKTARRQYERSTSAHNTVTVGNKDSSEVWGGFRMGKRAKVRVLSDTENEIMAEHDGFKGCIHQRKFTINDDVFTINDKIVGNNMTECISYIHFAPDIEVLAISSTEIRTNRANISVSGANSIEIINDFVSVEYNRLEPSKTIKIVFCRNLTYQIFQA
;
A
#
# COMPACT_ATOMS: atom_id res chain seq x y z
N MET A 1 -2.59 13.16 -34.17
CA MET A 1 -1.47 12.45 -34.81
C MET A 1 -2.01 11.10 -35.22
N GLU A 2 -1.90 10.75 -36.49
CA GLU A 2 -2.19 9.40 -36.95
C GLU A 2 -0.95 8.53 -36.68
N TYR A 3 -1.14 7.40 -36.00
CA TYR A 3 -0.12 6.38 -35.78
C TYR A 3 -0.41 5.19 -36.68
N ASN A 4 0.61 4.62 -37.31
CA ASN A 4 0.49 3.28 -37.87
C ASN A 4 0.46 2.27 -36.72
N VAL A 5 -0.73 1.79 -36.39
CA VAL A 5 -0.93 0.81 -35.30
C VAL A 5 -0.37 -0.54 -35.76
N PRO A 6 0.59 -1.12 -35.01
CA PRO A 6 1.14 -2.43 -35.34
C PRO A 6 0.10 -3.52 -35.29
N ARG A 7 0.41 -4.67 -35.90
CA ARG A 7 -0.46 -5.85 -35.85
C ARG A 7 -0.60 -6.34 -34.41
N GLN A 8 -1.83 -6.47 -33.94
CA GLN A 8 -2.11 -6.94 -32.58
C GLN A 8 -1.80 -8.43 -32.44
N SER A 9 -1.25 -8.80 -31.32
CA SER A 9 -1.20 -10.18 -30.88
C SER A 9 -2.53 -10.56 -30.21
N SER A 10 -2.96 -11.80 -30.34
CA SER A 10 -4.06 -12.33 -29.54
C SER A 10 -3.58 -12.60 -28.10
N LEU A 11 -3.33 -11.54 -27.34
CA LEU A 11 -2.89 -11.68 -25.96
C LEU A 11 -4.03 -12.22 -25.10
N ARG A 12 -3.91 -13.48 -24.70
CA ARG A 12 -4.81 -14.15 -23.76
C ARG A 12 -4.03 -14.40 -22.49
N MET A 13 -4.34 -13.62 -21.48
CA MET A 13 -3.81 -13.84 -20.14
C MET A 13 -4.60 -14.95 -19.45
N VAL A 14 -3.93 -15.77 -18.65
CA VAL A 14 -4.60 -16.66 -17.69
C VAL A 14 -5.50 -15.81 -16.81
N SER A 15 -6.61 -16.34 -16.32
CA SER A 15 -7.61 -15.60 -15.55
C SER A 15 -7.00 -14.67 -14.50
N VAL A 16 -7.05 -13.37 -14.77
CA VAL A 16 -6.55 -12.30 -13.89
C VAL A 16 -7.47 -12.10 -12.69
N ILE A 17 -7.02 -11.32 -11.72
CA ILE A 17 -7.87 -10.92 -10.58
C ILE A 17 -9.01 -10.05 -11.10
N ALA A 18 -10.23 -10.36 -10.67
CA ALA A 18 -11.40 -9.56 -10.98
C ALA A 18 -11.45 -8.31 -10.07
N LYS A 19 -11.98 -7.21 -10.58
CA LYS A 19 -12.24 -6.03 -9.74
C LYS A 19 -13.50 -6.25 -8.90
N TRP A 20 -13.51 -5.71 -7.70
CA TRP A 20 -14.71 -5.66 -6.87
C TRP A 20 -15.82 -4.85 -7.51
N TYR A 21 -17.05 -5.09 -7.08
CA TYR A 21 -18.22 -4.36 -7.58
C TYR A 21 -18.11 -2.88 -7.23
N CYS A 22 -17.88 -2.05 -8.23
CA CYS A 22 -17.75 -0.60 -8.09
C CYS A 22 -18.53 0.18 -9.15
N TYR A 23 -19.04 -0.48 -10.18
CA TYR A 23 -19.95 0.09 -11.15
C TYR A 23 -21.35 -0.52 -10.98
N ASN A 24 -22.35 0.33 -10.86
CA ASN A 24 -23.77 -0.02 -10.80
C ASN A 24 -24.53 0.63 -11.96
N VAL A 25 -25.30 -0.19 -12.68
CA VAL A 25 -26.10 0.25 -13.84
C VAL A 25 -27.11 1.32 -13.40
N PRO A 26 -27.35 2.39 -14.21
CA PRO A 26 -26.74 2.63 -15.53
C PRO A 26 -25.44 3.45 -15.50
N LYS A 27 -25.12 4.17 -14.42
CA LYS A 27 -24.00 5.13 -14.42
C LYS A 27 -23.49 5.52 -13.03
N THR A 28 -23.76 4.73 -12.01
CA THR A 28 -23.34 4.99 -10.64
C THR A 28 -22.06 4.24 -10.34
N PHE A 29 -21.11 4.90 -9.67
CA PHE A 29 -19.85 4.33 -9.28
C PHE A 29 -19.60 4.48 -7.77
N THR A 30 -18.94 3.48 -7.19
CA THR A 30 -18.50 3.51 -5.80
C THR A 30 -17.00 3.34 -5.77
N PHE A 31 -16.27 4.39 -5.45
CA PHE A 31 -14.82 4.35 -5.24
C PHE A 31 -14.48 4.96 -3.88
N LEU A 32 -13.56 4.34 -3.16
CA LEU A 32 -13.07 4.88 -1.89
C LEU A 32 -14.22 5.15 -0.89
N ASN A 33 -15.22 4.27 -0.85
CA ASN A 33 -16.43 4.40 -0.04
C ASN A 33 -17.33 5.63 -0.36
N LEU A 34 -17.11 6.28 -1.49
CA LEU A 34 -17.93 7.39 -1.96
C LEU A 34 -18.71 6.97 -3.20
N ILE A 35 -20.04 7.18 -3.15
CA ILE A 35 -20.97 6.86 -4.24
C ILE A 35 -21.20 8.12 -5.07
N GLY A 36 -21.09 8.02 -6.38
CA GLY A 36 -21.33 9.11 -7.31
C GLY A 36 -21.83 8.66 -8.67
N ASP A 37 -22.73 9.44 -9.25
CA ASP A 37 -23.17 9.23 -10.63
C ASP A 37 -22.14 9.82 -11.60
N PHE A 38 -21.98 9.17 -12.74
CA PHE A 38 -21.18 9.72 -13.83
C PHE A 38 -21.72 11.04 -14.33
N LYS A 39 -20.93 12.10 -14.23
CA LYS A 39 -21.21 13.41 -14.82
C LYS A 39 -20.29 13.68 -16.00
N SER A 40 -19.00 13.53 -15.79
CA SER A 40 -17.95 13.61 -16.81
C SER A 40 -16.68 12.90 -16.31
N TRP A 41 -15.76 12.62 -17.23
CA TRP A 41 -14.45 12.05 -16.89
C TRP A 41 -13.55 13.00 -16.07
N ASN A 42 -13.88 14.31 -16.06
CA ASN A 42 -13.15 15.34 -15.31
C ASN A 42 -13.88 15.76 -14.02
N ASP A 43 -14.90 15.05 -13.57
CA ASP A 43 -15.62 15.39 -12.35
C ASP A 43 -14.76 15.08 -11.11
N VAL A 44 -14.38 16.13 -10.39
CA VAL A 44 -13.61 16.07 -9.15
C VAL A 44 -14.47 16.36 -7.91
N SER A 45 -15.80 16.33 -8.02
CA SER A 45 -16.71 16.62 -6.90
C SER A 45 -16.51 15.68 -5.70
N HIS A 46 -16.02 14.46 -5.93
CA HIS A 46 -15.64 13.48 -4.91
C HIS A 46 -14.12 13.43 -4.65
N GLY A 47 -13.34 14.40 -5.15
CA GLY A 47 -11.88 14.45 -5.05
C GLY A 47 -11.15 13.85 -6.25
N MET A 48 -9.86 14.22 -6.38
CA MET A 48 -9.02 13.82 -7.53
C MET A 48 -8.84 12.29 -7.60
N LEU A 49 -8.62 11.62 -6.46
CA LEU A 49 -8.40 10.18 -6.44
C LEU A 49 -9.64 9.39 -6.89
N TRP A 50 -10.84 9.88 -6.57
CA TRP A 50 -12.09 9.30 -7.09
C TRP A 50 -12.18 9.43 -8.61
N ALA A 51 -11.87 10.63 -9.15
CA ALA A 51 -11.83 10.87 -10.59
C ALA A 51 -10.76 10.00 -11.29
N TYR A 52 -9.63 9.76 -10.65
CA TYR A 52 -8.62 8.82 -11.13
C TYR A 52 -9.15 7.41 -11.23
N ASN A 53 -9.81 6.89 -10.17
CA ASN A 53 -10.42 5.55 -10.19
C ASN A 53 -11.45 5.41 -11.32
N LEU A 54 -12.26 6.43 -11.59
CA LEU A 54 -13.17 6.44 -12.74
C LEU A 54 -12.40 6.27 -14.06
N ASN A 55 -11.26 6.96 -14.21
CA ASN A 55 -10.44 6.96 -15.42
C ASN A 55 -9.51 5.75 -15.55
N TYR A 56 -9.27 4.96 -14.49
CA TYR A 56 -8.53 3.69 -14.57
C TYR A 56 -9.31 2.63 -15.33
N MET A 57 -10.65 2.71 -15.31
CA MET A 57 -11.56 1.77 -15.96
C MET A 57 -11.29 0.30 -15.54
N ASP A 58 -10.77 0.05 -14.33
CA ASP A 58 -10.58 -1.30 -13.79
C ASP A 58 -11.92 -1.99 -13.45
N TRP A 59 -12.97 -1.20 -13.24
CA TRP A 59 -14.35 -1.64 -13.08
C TRP A 59 -14.92 -2.37 -14.32
N LEU A 60 -14.30 -2.26 -15.51
CA LEU A 60 -14.56 -3.13 -16.66
C LEU A 60 -14.27 -4.60 -16.36
N LEU A 61 -13.48 -4.87 -15.33
CA LEU A 61 -13.07 -6.22 -14.95
C LEU A 61 -13.91 -6.81 -13.81
N GLN A 62 -14.93 -6.09 -13.32
CA GLN A 62 -15.82 -6.66 -12.31
C GLN A 62 -16.60 -7.88 -12.86
N PRO A 63 -17.02 -8.83 -12.00
CA PRO A 63 -17.53 -10.12 -12.44
C PRO A 63 -18.79 -10.06 -13.31
N ASP A 64 -19.68 -9.13 -13.03
CA ASP A 64 -20.98 -8.94 -13.71
C ASP A 64 -20.96 -7.94 -14.87
N MET A 65 -19.79 -7.38 -15.18
CA MET A 65 -19.64 -6.49 -16.35
C MET A 65 -19.88 -7.29 -17.64
N THR A 66 -20.96 -6.97 -18.33
CA THR A 66 -21.24 -7.58 -19.63
C THR A 66 -20.35 -6.96 -20.73
N PHE A 67 -20.22 -7.69 -21.85
CA PHE A 67 -19.50 -7.16 -23.02
C PHE A 67 -20.15 -5.89 -23.55
N GLU A 68 -21.46 -5.87 -23.62
CA GLU A 68 -22.26 -4.76 -24.13
C GLU A 68 -22.06 -3.50 -23.29
N GLN A 69 -22.23 -3.59 -21.98
CA GLN A 69 -22.02 -2.48 -21.05
C GLN A 69 -20.58 -1.94 -21.11
N GLY A 70 -19.59 -2.84 -21.02
CA GLY A 70 -18.18 -2.43 -21.11
C GLY A 70 -17.83 -1.79 -22.44
N SER A 71 -18.41 -2.30 -23.54
CA SER A 71 -18.22 -1.72 -24.87
C SER A 71 -18.78 -0.32 -25.00
N GLU A 72 -19.97 -0.05 -24.45
CA GLU A 72 -20.57 1.30 -24.43
C GLU A 72 -19.66 2.29 -23.70
N TRP A 73 -19.08 1.88 -22.57
CA TRP A 73 -18.17 2.72 -21.81
C TRP A 73 -16.84 2.98 -22.53
N VAL A 74 -16.27 1.96 -23.19
CA VAL A 74 -15.04 2.12 -23.98
C VAL A 74 -15.30 3.08 -25.15
N GLU A 75 -16.42 2.92 -25.89
CA GLU A 75 -16.80 3.82 -26.99
C GLU A 75 -17.04 5.25 -26.50
N ARG A 76 -17.73 5.41 -25.37
CA ARG A 76 -17.95 6.70 -24.74
C ARG A 76 -16.63 7.36 -24.35
N PHE A 77 -15.71 6.59 -23.73
CA PHE A 77 -14.40 7.11 -23.37
C PHE A 77 -13.64 7.62 -24.59
N ILE A 78 -13.63 6.86 -25.70
CA ILE A 78 -12.97 7.26 -26.95
C ILE A 78 -13.59 8.55 -27.51
N THR A 79 -14.90 8.65 -27.47
CA THR A 79 -15.64 9.83 -27.95
C THR A 79 -15.32 11.08 -27.13
N ASP A 80 -15.26 10.93 -25.81
CA ASP A 80 -15.04 12.02 -24.86
C ASP A 80 -13.54 12.36 -24.67
N LEU A 81 -12.62 11.53 -25.19
CA LEU A 81 -11.17 11.65 -24.99
C LEU A 81 -10.59 13.04 -25.31
N PRO A 82 -11.04 13.75 -26.38
CA PRO A 82 -10.53 15.09 -26.70
C PRO A 82 -10.73 16.12 -25.59
N THR A 83 -11.73 15.93 -24.72
CA THR A 83 -12.08 16.84 -23.62
C THR A 83 -11.69 16.28 -22.25
N ASN A 84 -11.28 15.01 -22.18
CA ASN A 84 -10.91 14.33 -20.95
C ASN A 84 -9.46 14.65 -20.57
N ARG A 85 -9.25 15.64 -19.70
CA ARG A 85 -7.91 16.05 -19.24
C ARG A 85 -7.33 15.08 -18.22
N ILE A 86 -8.14 14.68 -17.22
CA ILE A 86 -7.73 13.76 -16.14
C ILE A 86 -7.36 12.38 -16.72
N GLY A 87 -8.15 11.89 -17.67
CA GLY A 87 -7.86 10.61 -18.32
C GLY A 87 -6.61 10.62 -19.20
N LEU A 88 -6.01 11.78 -19.47
CA LEU A 88 -4.74 11.92 -20.19
C LEU A 88 -3.53 12.15 -19.28
N ASP A 89 -3.71 12.07 -17.96
CA ASP A 89 -2.59 11.98 -17.04
C ASP A 89 -1.93 10.59 -17.14
N PRO A 90 -0.61 10.48 -16.92
CA PRO A 90 0.13 9.23 -17.14
C PRO A 90 -0.43 8.06 -16.36
N TYR A 91 -0.59 8.19 -15.05
CA TYR A 91 -1.07 7.11 -14.18
C TYR A 91 -2.46 6.55 -14.61
N PRO A 92 -3.51 7.38 -14.90
CA PRO A 92 -4.75 6.91 -15.51
C PRO A 92 -4.56 6.21 -16.86
N ILE A 93 -3.67 6.72 -17.74
CA ILE A 93 -3.38 6.04 -19.02
C ILE A 93 -2.78 4.66 -18.76
N ALA A 94 -1.80 4.56 -17.85
CA ALA A 94 -1.12 3.32 -17.54
C ALA A 94 -2.11 2.24 -17.11
N LEU A 95 -2.88 2.50 -16.04
CA LEU A 95 -3.84 1.53 -15.52
C LEU A 95 -4.94 1.18 -16.52
N ARG A 96 -5.51 2.17 -17.19
CA ARG A 96 -6.54 1.95 -18.22
C ARG A 96 -6.03 1.10 -19.38
N SER A 97 -4.79 1.31 -19.83
CA SER A 97 -4.21 0.52 -20.91
C SER A 97 -4.17 -0.97 -20.56
N ILE A 98 -3.74 -1.31 -19.35
CA ILE A 98 -3.75 -2.68 -18.84
C ILE A 98 -5.19 -3.21 -18.79
N ASN A 99 -6.11 -2.44 -18.23
CA ASN A 99 -7.49 -2.87 -18.03
C ASN A 99 -8.24 -3.08 -19.35
N TRP A 100 -8.03 -2.23 -20.36
CA TRP A 100 -8.60 -2.43 -21.68
C TRP A 100 -8.05 -3.68 -22.37
N ILE A 101 -6.74 -3.94 -22.29
CA ILE A 101 -6.14 -5.16 -22.86
C ILE A 101 -6.74 -6.39 -22.18
N LYS A 102 -6.91 -6.39 -20.85
CA LYS A 102 -7.57 -7.46 -20.11
C LYS A 102 -9.03 -7.66 -20.54
N PHE A 103 -9.79 -6.56 -20.68
CA PHE A 103 -11.19 -6.59 -21.11
C PHE A 103 -11.33 -7.12 -22.55
N ILE A 104 -10.52 -6.65 -23.48
CA ILE A 104 -10.47 -7.14 -24.86
C ILE A 104 -10.12 -8.64 -24.90
N GLY A 105 -9.12 -9.04 -24.13
CA GLY A 105 -8.71 -10.45 -24.02
C GLY A 105 -9.82 -11.35 -23.48
N ARG A 106 -10.56 -10.91 -22.45
CA ARG A 106 -11.72 -11.61 -21.88
C ARG A 106 -12.85 -11.83 -22.92
N HIS A 107 -13.08 -10.82 -23.74
CA HIS A 107 -14.19 -10.79 -24.70
C HIS A 107 -13.78 -10.96 -26.16
N HIS A 108 -12.57 -11.44 -26.45
CA HIS A 108 -11.97 -11.48 -27.79
C HIS A 108 -12.85 -12.14 -28.87
N LYS A 109 -13.74 -13.07 -28.49
CA LYS A 109 -14.68 -13.73 -29.43
C LYS A 109 -15.90 -12.89 -29.78
N LYS A 110 -16.20 -11.84 -29.01
CA LYS A 110 -17.39 -10.99 -29.17
C LYS A 110 -17.07 -9.65 -29.85
N VAL A 111 -15.81 -9.25 -29.86
CA VAL A 111 -15.40 -7.96 -30.41
C VAL A 111 -15.33 -8.04 -31.93
N GLU A 112 -16.17 -7.29 -32.62
CA GLU A 112 -16.15 -7.14 -34.09
C GLU A 112 -14.86 -6.45 -34.56
N SER A 113 -14.36 -6.80 -35.75
CA SER A 113 -13.07 -6.34 -36.25
C SER A 113 -12.98 -4.81 -36.36
N ASN A 114 -14.03 -4.13 -36.84
CA ASN A 114 -14.04 -2.65 -36.97
C ASN A 114 -14.01 -1.97 -35.59
N ARG A 115 -14.73 -2.51 -34.62
CA ARG A 115 -14.73 -2.02 -33.24
C ARG A 115 -13.38 -2.23 -32.58
N LEU A 116 -12.82 -3.42 -32.75
CA LEU A 116 -11.48 -3.74 -32.23
C LEU A 116 -10.42 -2.81 -32.82
N GLN A 117 -10.46 -2.52 -34.11
CA GLN A 117 -9.53 -1.59 -34.76
C GLN A 117 -9.63 -0.19 -34.11
N ARG A 118 -10.84 0.35 -33.98
CA ARG A 118 -11.07 1.66 -33.35
C ARG A 118 -10.56 1.72 -31.92
N TRP A 119 -10.80 0.68 -31.12
CA TRP A 119 -10.32 0.59 -29.74
C TRP A 119 -8.79 0.54 -29.71
N ASN A 120 -8.18 -0.23 -30.59
CA ASN A 120 -6.72 -0.36 -30.65
C ASN A 120 -6.04 0.92 -31.16
N ASP A 121 -6.65 1.65 -32.10
CA ASP A 121 -6.12 2.94 -32.55
C ASP A 121 -6.06 3.93 -31.38
N SER A 122 -7.15 4.01 -30.60
CA SER A 122 -7.20 4.85 -29.42
C SER A 122 -6.23 4.39 -28.34
N LEU A 123 -6.19 3.10 -28.03
CA LEU A 123 -5.32 2.52 -27.01
C LEU A 123 -3.84 2.72 -27.36
N TYR A 124 -3.46 2.47 -28.60
CA TYR A 124 -2.08 2.66 -29.06
C TYR A 124 -1.66 4.13 -28.98
N ALA A 125 -2.55 5.06 -29.38
CA ALA A 125 -2.29 6.49 -29.25
C ALA A 125 -2.08 6.91 -27.78
N GLN A 126 -2.86 6.36 -26.85
CA GLN A 126 -2.71 6.58 -25.41
C GLN A 126 -1.37 6.02 -24.90
N CYS A 127 -0.98 4.81 -25.29
CA CYS A 127 0.32 4.24 -24.95
C CYS A 127 1.49 5.08 -25.50
N LYS A 128 1.36 5.61 -26.73
CA LYS A 128 2.37 6.51 -27.31
C LYS A 128 2.42 7.86 -26.61
N LEU A 129 1.31 8.33 -26.03
CA LEU A 129 1.28 9.51 -25.18
C LEU A 129 1.99 9.23 -23.85
N LEU A 130 1.69 8.09 -23.20
CA LEU A 130 2.35 7.65 -21.98
C LEU A 130 3.87 7.54 -22.16
N GLU A 131 4.31 6.92 -23.26
CA GLU A 131 5.74 6.79 -23.59
C GLU A 131 6.50 8.12 -23.64
N ARG A 132 5.79 9.24 -23.90
CA ARG A 132 6.34 10.60 -23.91
C ARG A 132 6.21 11.35 -22.60
N LYS A 133 5.35 10.86 -21.70
CA LYS A 133 4.98 11.51 -20.45
C LYS A 133 5.32 10.66 -19.21
N LEU A 134 6.29 9.75 -19.32
CA LEU A 134 6.70 8.92 -18.18
C LEU A 134 6.96 9.77 -16.93
N GLU A 135 6.51 9.30 -15.77
CA GLU A 135 6.46 10.08 -14.53
C GLU A 135 7.82 10.14 -13.79
N TYR A 136 8.90 10.46 -14.51
CA TYR A 136 10.24 10.64 -13.91
C TYR A 136 10.31 11.72 -12.83
N GLN A 137 9.37 12.66 -12.80
CA GLN A 137 9.28 13.68 -11.77
C GLN A 137 8.66 13.16 -10.46
N LEU A 138 7.93 12.05 -10.50
CA LEU A 138 7.33 11.38 -9.35
C LEU A 138 8.12 10.14 -8.93
N LEU A 139 8.64 9.38 -9.90
CA LEU A 139 9.36 8.12 -9.65
C LEU A 139 8.47 7.12 -8.89
N GLY A 140 9.08 6.21 -8.12
CA GLY A 140 8.36 5.27 -7.26
C GLY A 140 7.35 4.41 -8.01
N ASN A 141 6.28 4.08 -7.33
CA ASN A 141 5.21 3.28 -7.89
C ASN A 141 4.62 3.87 -9.19
N HIS A 142 4.62 5.20 -9.38
CA HIS A 142 4.11 5.86 -10.58
C HIS A 142 4.90 5.45 -11.83
N LEU A 143 6.22 5.59 -11.79
CA LEU A 143 7.07 5.22 -12.92
C LEU A 143 7.06 3.71 -13.18
N LEU A 144 6.95 2.90 -12.12
CA LEU A 144 6.84 1.45 -12.23
C LEU A 144 5.51 1.03 -12.89
N GLU A 145 4.38 1.68 -12.57
CA GLU A 145 3.08 1.44 -13.22
C GLU A 145 3.12 1.84 -14.70
N ASP A 146 3.78 2.97 -15.05
CA ASP A 146 4.03 3.34 -16.44
C ASP A 146 4.79 2.23 -17.19
N ALA A 147 5.84 1.67 -16.56
CA ALA A 147 6.64 0.60 -17.14
C ALA A 147 5.82 -0.69 -17.34
N TYR A 148 5.01 -1.08 -16.37
CA TYR A 148 4.10 -2.23 -16.48
C TYR A 148 3.14 -2.08 -17.67
N ALA A 149 2.52 -0.91 -17.78
CA ALA A 149 1.56 -0.64 -18.85
C ALA A 149 2.19 -0.70 -20.24
N LEU A 150 3.34 -0.04 -20.43
CA LEU A 150 4.06 -0.08 -21.70
C LEU A 150 4.59 -1.48 -22.04
N PHE A 151 5.02 -2.24 -21.04
CA PHE A 151 5.46 -3.62 -21.24
C PHE A 151 4.32 -4.51 -21.76
N ILE A 152 3.17 -4.52 -21.09
CA ILE A 152 2.00 -5.29 -21.50
C ILE A 152 1.50 -4.83 -22.88
N ALA A 153 1.41 -3.51 -23.11
CA ALA A 153 0.99 -2.94 -24.38
C ALA A 153 1.95 -3.33 -25.52
N SER A 154 3.25 -3.34 -25.27
CA SER A 154 4.25 -3.71 -26.28
C SER A 154 4.09 -5.15 -26.77
N ILE A 155 3.76 -6.07 -25.85
CA ILE A 155 3.46 -7.48 -26.18
C ILE A 155 2.14 -7.57 -26.95
N TYR A 156 1.11 -6.82 -26.50
CA TYR A 156 -0.20 -6.80 -27.15
C TYR A 156 -0.12 -6.28 -28.58
N PHE A 157 0.60 -5.20 -28.82
CA PHE A 157 0.77 -4.60 -30.14
C PHE A 157 1.94 -5.17 -30.98
N SER A 158 2.72 -6.10 -30.41
CA SER A 158 3.95 -6.60 -31.03
C SER A 158 4.91 -5.45 -31.45
N ASP A 159 4.96 -4.36 -30.64
CA ASP A 159 5.80 -3.20 -30.88
C ASP A 159 7.17 -3.38 -30.23
N LYS A 160 8.16 -3.79 -31.07
CA LYS A 160 9.52 -4.06 -30.60
C LYS A 160 10.18 -2.84 -29.94
N LYS A 161 9.97 -1.63 -30.49
CA LYS A 161 10.62 -0.42 -29.94
C LYS A 161 10.05 -0.08 -28.56
N MET A 162 8.73 -0.19 -28.40
CA MET A 162 8.07 -0.02 -27.10
C MET A 162 8.54 -1.10 -26.12
N TYR A 163 8.66 -2.34 -26.59
CA TYR A 163 9.14 -3.46 -25.78
C TYR A 163 10.56 -3.24 -25.25
N ASP A 164 11.49 -2.87 -26.12
CA ASP A 164 12.89 -2.66 -25.74
C ASP A 164 13.00 -1.53 -24.68
N LYS A 165 12.25 -0.44 -24.87
CA LYS A 165 12.19 0.69 -23.93
C LYS A 165 11.54 0.28 -22.60
N ALA A 166 10.36 -0.34 -22.64
CA ALA A 166 9.61 -0.74 -21.46
C ALA A 166 10.35 -1.80 -20.63
N SER A 167 10.98 -2.78 -21.29
CA SER A 167 11.76 -3.82 -20.62
C SER A 167 12.98 -3.25 -19.90
N CYS A 168 13.67 -2.28 -20.52
CA CYS A 168 14.82 -1.60 -19.89
C CYS A 168 14.37 -0.78 -18.67
N LEU A 169 13.27 -0.04 -18.77
CA LEU A 169 12.71 0.72 -17.67
C LEU A 169 12.25 -0.20 -16.55
N LEU A 170 11.48 -1.23 -16.88
CA LEU A 170 10.96 -2.19 -15.93
C LEU A 170 12.07 -2.92 -15.15
N TYR A 171 13.16 -3.30 -15.83
CA TYR A 171 14.33 -3.88 -15.15
C TYR A 171 14.91 -2.92 -14.10
N LYS A 172 15.12 -1.65 -14.45
CA LYS A 172 15.68 -0.65 -13.55
C LYS A 172 14.78 -0.39 -12.35
N GLU A 173 13.50 -0.19 -12.59
CA GLU A 173 12.54 0.11 -11.54
C GLU A 173 12.34 -1.09 -10.60
N LEU A 174 12.32 -2.32 -11.10
CA LEU A 174 12.25 -3.51 -10.25
C LEU A 174 13.52 -3.70 -9.41
N ASP A 175 14.70 -3.46 -9.98
CA ASP A 175 15.99 -3.58 -9.28
C ASP A 175 16.12 -2.53 -8.17
N GLU A 176 15.57 -1.32 -8.39
CA GLU A 176 15.59 -0.24 -7.41
C GLU A 176 14.51 -0.39 -6.34
N GLN A 177 13.28 -0.73 -6.75
CA GLN A 177 12.12 -0.64 -5.87
C GLN A 177 11.81 -1.92 -5.09
N ILE A 178 12.28 -3.09 -5.56
CA ILE A 178 12.08 -4.36 -4.84
C ILE A 178 13.35 -4.70 -4.08
N LEU A 179 13.29 -4.55 -2.77
CA LEU A 179 14.41 -4.78 -1.87
C LEU A 179 14.83 -6.26 -1.83
N PRO A 180 16.01 -6.60 -1.31
CA PRO A 180 16.49 -7.98 -1.26
C PRO A 180 15.57 -8.94 -0.51
N ASP A 181 14.83 -8.46 0.51
CA ASP A 181 13.83 -9.22 1.26
C ASP A 181 12.46 -9.32 0.54
N GLY A 182 12.39 -8.87 -0.71
CA GLY A 182 11.20 -8.93 -1.54
C GLY A 182 10.17 -7.82 -1.28
N SER A 183 10.38 -6.96 -0.31
CA SER A 183 9.47 -5.83 -0.02
C SER A 183 9.56 -4.74 -1.08
N HIS A 184 8.48 -3.98 -1.26
CA HIS A 184 8.54 -2.74 -2.01
C HIS A 184 9.11 -1.61 -1.14
N TYR A 185 10.02 -0.82 -1.69
CA TYR A 185 10.81 0.18 -0.96
C TYR A 185 10.01 1.36 -0.39
N GLU A 186 8.77 1.59 -0.81
CA GLU A 186 7.89 2.60 -0.21
C GLU A 186 7.29 2.14 1.13
N GLN A 187 7.54 0.91 1.54
CA GLN A 187 7.20 0.35 2.86
C GLN A 187 5.69 0.40 3.20
N SER A 188 4.84 0.40 2.17
CA SER A 188 3.39 0.26 2.34
C SER A 188 2.95 -1.14 1.94
N PRO A 189 2.40 -1.95 2.86
CA PRO A 189 1.87 -3.27 2.54
C PRO A 189 0.75 -3.25 1.48
N MET A 190 -0.06 -2.18 1.45
CA MET A 190 -1.08 -1.99 0.41
C MET A 190 -0.46 -1.80 -0.97
N TYR A 191 0.53 -0.88 -1.11
CA TYR A 191 1.21 -0.66 -2.39
C TYR A 191 2.01 -1.89 -2.83
N HIS A 192 2.58 -2.64 -1.89
CA HIS A 192 3.20 -3.93 -2.19
C HIS A 192 2.21 -4.88 -2.89
N CYS A 193 0.99 -5.02 -2.39
CA CYS A 193 -0.06 -5.84 -3.01
C CYS A 193 -0.50 -5.32 -4.39
N ILE A 194 -0.66 -4.00 -4.56
CA ILE A 194 -1.00 -3.37 -5.85
C ILE A 194 0.06 -3.71 -6.89
N LEU A 195 1.31 -3.46 -6.57
CA LEU A 195 2.42 -3.65 -7.51
C LEU A 195 2.69 -5.13 -7.81
N LEU A 196 2.48 -6.02 -6.84
CA LEU A 196 2.55 -7.46 -7.04
C LEU A 196 1.47 -7.94 -8.03
N ASP A 197 0.24 -7.45 -7.97
CA ASP A 197 -0.81 -7.76 -8.96
C ASP A 197 -0.37 -7.35 -10.37
N ARG A 198 0.17 -6.15 -10.53
CA ARG A 198 0.68 -5.68 -11.84
C ARG A 198 1.88 -6.48 -12.34
N LEU A 199 2.78 -6.85 -11.43
CA LEU A 199 3.92 -7.68 -11.78
C LEU A 199 3.50 -9.10 -12.20
N LEU A 200 2.49 -9.69 -11.54
CA LEU A 200 1.85 -10.93 -11.94
C LEU A 200 1.22 -10.82 -13.34
N ASP A 201 0.58 -9.69 -13.65
CA ASP A 201 0.05 -9.41 -14.99
C ASP A 201 1.16 -9.35 -16.04
N CYS A 202 2.28 -8.70 -15.75
CA CYS A 202 3.44 -8.65 -16.66
C CYS A 202 4.03 -10.04 -16.89
N TYR A 203 4.18 -10.82 -15.84
CA TYR A 203 4.64 -12.21 -15.94
C TYR A 203 3.67 -13.03 -16.78
N ASN A 204 2.38 -12.96 -16.51
CA ASN A 204 1.34 -13.65 -17.27
C ASN A 204 1.36 -13.29 -18.77
N ALA A 205 1.52 -12.00 -19.09
CA ALA A 205 1.62 -11.51 -20.46
C ALA A 205 2.87 -12.03 -21.20
N SER A 206 3.95 -12.32 -20.48
CA SER A 206 5.24 -12.75 -21.07
C SER A 206 5.36 -14.23 -21.31
N ILE A 207 4.55 -15.07 -20.66
CA ILE A 207 4.64 -16.55 -20.75
C ILE A 207 4.46 -17.03 -22.20
N ASN A 208 5.39 -17.85 -22.69
CA ASN A 208 5.37 -18.46 -24.04
C ASN A 208 5.26 -17.43 -25.20
N ARG A 209 5.92 -16.27 -25.07
CA ARG A 209 5.89 -15.19 -26.05
C ARG A 209 7.24 -14.88 -26.72
N GLY A 210 8.25 -15.71 -26.52
CA GLY A 210 9.59 -15.51 -27.10
C GLY A 210 10.42 -14.46 -26.35
N HIS A 211 10.09 -14.20 -25.08
CA HIS A 211 10.77 -13.24 -24.23
C HIS A 211 11.32 -13.91 -22.95
N GLU A 212 11.98 -15.05 -23.10
CA GLU A 212 12.37 -15.94 -22.00
C GLU A 212 13.17 -15.24 -20.92
N LYS A 213 14.16 -14.42 -21.29
CA LYS A 213 15.00 -13.68 -20.31
C LYS A 213 14.16 -12.74 -19.44
N MET A 214 13.23 -12.00 -20.05
CA MET A 214 12.38 -11.08 -19.30
C MET A 214 11.36 -11.84 -18.48
N CYS A 215 10.81 -12.94 -19.00
CA CYS A 215 9.89 -13.82 -18.28
C CYS A 215 10.54 -14.36 -17.00
N GLU A 216 11.79 -14.86 -17.06
CA GLU A 216 12.52 -15.34 -15.88
C GLU A 216 12.82 -14.22 -14.88
N LEU A 217 13.16 -13.03 -15.35
CA LEU A 217 13.36 -11.87 -14.51
C LEU A 217 12.08 -11.51 -13.74
N LEU A 218 10.94 -11.40 -14.44
CA LEU A 218 9.64 -11.11 -13.84
C LEU A 218 9.26 -12.17 -12.81
N LYS A 219 9.47 -13.43 -13.14
CA LYS A 219 9.25 -14.57 -12.22
C LYS A 219 10.06 -14.41 -10.93
N LEU A 220 11.34 -14.04 -11.05
CA LEU A 220 12.22 -13.83 -9.89
C LEU A 220 11.65 -12.78 -8.93
N TYR A 221 11.25 -11.62 -9.46
CA TYR A 221 10.70 -10.55 -8.62
C TYR A 221 9.31 -10.90 -8.07
N VAL A 222 8.43 -11.53 -8.85
CA VAL A 222 7.14 -12.04 -8.36
C VAL A 222 7.33 -12.98 -7.18
N VAL A 223 8.24 -13.96 -7.29
CA VAL A 223 8.50 -14.94 -6.23
C VAL A 223 9.05 -14.27 -4.97
N ARG A 224 9.95 -13.27 -5.13
CA ARG A 224 10.46 -12.47 -4.00
C ARG A 224 9.33 -11.69 -3.31
N MET A 225 8.51 -10.98 -4.06
CA MET A 225 7.41 -10.20 -3.51
C MET A 225 6.37 -11.10 -2.81
N LEU A 226 6.04 -12.26 -3.39
CA LEU A 226 5.19 -13.26 -2.73
C LEU A 226 5.83 -13.77 -1.43
N GLY A 227 7.14 -14.02 -1.43
CA GLY A 227 7.87 -14.46 -0.24
C GLY A 227 7.84 -13.43 0.90
N HIS A 228 7.99 -12.15 0.58
CA HIS A 228 7.82 -11.07 1.55
C HIS A 228 6.38 -11.00 2.08
N LEU A 229 5.39 -11.08 1.18
CA LEU A 229 3.97 -11.05 1.54
C LEU A 229 3.64 -12.14 2.57
N GLU A 230 4.14 -13.37 2.38
CA GLU A 230 3.94 -14.47 3.35
C GLU A 230 4.50 -14.16 4.74
N SER A 231 5.56 -13.37 4.82
CA SER A 231 6.21 -13.05 6.09
C SER A 231 5.52 -11.92 6.85
N ILE A 232 4.93 -10.94 6.13
CA ILE A 232 4.34 -9.75 6.77
C ILE A 232 2.86 -9.91 7.10
N VAL A 233 2.12 -10.75 6.36
CA VAL A 233 0.67 -10.91 6.56
C VAL A 233 0.33 -11.53 7.91
N TRP A 234 -0.81 -11.15 8.45
CA TRP A 234 -1.38 -11.73 9.65
C TRP A 234 -1.87 -13.16 9.42
N LYS A 235 -2.06 -13.92 10.51
CA LYS A 235 -2.61 -15.29 10.43
C LYS A 235 -4.01 -15.37 9.81
N ASP A 236 -4.76 -14.28 9.78
CA ASP A 236 -6.07 -14.16 9.12
C ASP A 236 -6.00 -13.75 7.65
N ASP A 237 -4.80 -13.77 7.05
CA ASP A 237 -4.54 -13.39 5.65
C ASP A 237 -4.81 -11.90 5.33
N THR A 238 -4.83 -11.03 6.33
CA THR A 238 -4.86 -9.58 6.10
C THR A 238 -3.46 -8.96 6.22
N ILE A 239 -3.28 -7.77 5.63
CA ILE A 239 -2.03 -7.02 5.73
C ILE A 239 -2.04 -6.09 6.95
N PRO A 240 -0.88 -5.76 7.56
CA PRO A 240 -0.79 -4.65 8.51
C PRO A 240 -1.02 -3.31 7.80
N LEU A 241 -1.61 -2.35 8.52
CA LEU A 241 -1.96 -1.03 7.96
C LEU A 241 -0.89 0.02 8.25
N LEU A 242 0.37 -0.31 7.97
CA LEU A 242 1.54 0.55 8.19
C LEU A 242 1.74 1.53 7.04
N ASN A 243 2.18 2.74 7.35
CA ASN A 243 2.35 3.82 6.37
C ASN A 243 1.05 4.09 5.58
N ASP A 244 1.12 4.49 4.32
CA ASP A 244 -0.07 4.67 3.48
C ASP A 244 -0.68 3.31 3.08
N SER A 245 -1.36 2.65 4.03
CA SER A 245 -2.06 1.38 3.79
C SER A 245 -3.51 1.44 4.27
N ALA A 246 -4.42 0.92 3.46
CA ALA A 246 -5.85 0.81 3.76
C ALA A 246 -6.42 -0.43 3.09
N TYR A 247 -7.48 -0.99 3.65
CA TYR A 247 -8.24 -2.06 3.00
C TYR A 247 -9.11 -1.52 1.85
N GLY A 248 -9.60 -2.40 1.00
CA GLY A 248 -10.51 -2.05 -0.07
C GLY A 248 -9.88 -1.35 -1.30
N ILE A 249 -8.54 -1.35 -1.42
CA ILE A 249 -7.80 -0.75 -2.55
C ILE A 249 -7.03 -1.82 -3.33
N ALA A 250 -6.10 -2.49 -2.67
CA ALA A 250 -5.31 -3.56 -3.26
C ALA A 250 -6.11 -4.88 -3.34
N PRO A 251 -5.77 -5.80 -4.24
CA PRO A 251 -6.25 -7.17 -4.15
C PRO A 251 -5.91 -7.80 -2.80
N THR A 252 -6.77 -8.67 -2.32
CA THR A 252 -6.54 -9.42 -1.09
C THR A 252 -5.37 -10.41 -1.23
N VAL A 253 -4.77 -10.77 -0.11
CA VAL A 253 -3.69 -11.77 -0.06
C VAL A 253 -4.11 -13.09 -0.70
N SER A 254 -5.34 -13.54 -0.40
CA SER A 254 -5.90 -14.78 -0.98
C SER A 254 -6.08 -14.71 -2.50
N GLU A 255 -6.48 -13.55 -3.05
CA GLU A 255 -6.58 -13.35 -4.50
C GLU A 255 -5.21 -13.37 -5.18
N LEU A 256 -4.21 -12.71 -4.59
CA LEU A 256 -2.82 -12.71 -5.10
C LEU A 256 -2.23 -14.12 -5.11
N ARG A 257 -2.37 -14.86 -4.00
CA ARG A 257 -1.94 -16.27 -3.90
C ARG A 257 -2.66 -17.15 -4.93
N ALA A 258 -3.96 -17.00 -5.07
CA ALA A 258 -4.74 -17.77 -6.04
C ALA A 258 -4.31 -17.44 -7.48
N TYR A 259 -3.99 -16.19 -7.78
CA TYR A 259 -3.49 -15.78 -9.09
C TYR A 259 -2.10 -16.38 -9.36
N ALA A 260 -1.18 -16.29 -8.42
CA ALA A 260 0.15 -16.89 -8.52
C ALA A 260 0.08 -18.42 -8.73
N LYS A 261 -0.80 -19.12 -8.00
CA LYS A 261 -1.03 -20.56 -8.18
C LYS A 261 -1.58 -20.90 -9.57
N ARG A 262 -2.50 -20.09 -10.13
CA ARG A 262 -2.97 -20.28 -11.53
C ARG A 262 -1.82 -20.14 -12.53
N LEU A 263 -0.82 -19.30 -12.23
CA LEU A 263 0.39 -19.14 -13.03
C LEU A 263 1.46 -20.21 -12.74
N LYS A 264 1.15 -21.20 -11.90
CA LYS A 264 2.05 -22.30 -11.51
C LYS A 264 3.34 -21.81 -10.85
N LEU A 265 3.25 -20.74 -10.06
CA LEU A 265 4.36 -20.22 -9.28
C LEU A 265 4.42 -20.95 -7.93
N GLU A 266 5.65 -21.15 -7.47
CA GLU A 266 5.99 -21.66 -6.15
C GLU A 266 6.87 -20.63 -5.44
N TRP A 267 6.64 -20.40 -4.14
CA TRP A 267 7.39 -19.46 -3.32
C TRP A 267 7.44 -19.94 -1.87
N THR A 268 8.35 -19.37 -1.12
CA THR A 268 8.52 -19.60 0.31
C THR A 268 8.64 -18.24 1.03
N PRO A 269 8.25 -18.14 2.32
CA PRO A 269 8.46 -16.93 3.11
C PRO A 269 9.92 -16.47 3.07
N LEU A 270 10.15 -15.16 2.96
CA LEU A 270 11.47 -14.54 3.02
C LEU A 270 11.63 -13.81 4.36
N PRO A 271 12.81 -13.89 5.01
CA PRO A 271 13.08 -13.11 6.22
C PRO A 271 12.96 -11.61 5.95
N MET A 272 12.18 -10.90 6.76
CA MET A 272 12.07 -9.44 6.70
C MET A 272 13.32 -8.80 7.31
N LYS A 273 14.00 -7.94 6.55
CA LYS A 273 15.21 -7.21 6.99
C LYS A 273 15.22 -5.78 6.47
N GLU A 274 15.36 -5.62 5.16
CA GLU A 274 15.61 -4.34 4.48
C GLU A 274 14.37 -3.44 4.55
N CYS A 275 13.17 -3.99 4.57
CA CYS A 275 11.94 -3.23 4.79
C CYS A 275 11.87 -2.56 6.17
N GLY A 276 12.68 -3.02 7.13
CA GLY A 276 12.66 -2.51 8.50
C GLY A 276 11.60 -3.10 9.39
N TYR A 277 10.63 -3.82 8.84
CA TYR A 277 9.61 -4.50 9.63
C TYR A 277 10.13 -5.80 10.22
N ARG A 278 9.61 -6.15 11.41
CA ARG A 278 9.83 -7.44 12.05
C ARG A 278 8.51 -7.95 12.57
N LYS A 279 8.36 -9.27 12.60
CA LYS A 279 7.20 -9.95 13.15
C LYS A 279 7.61 -10.79 14.35
N LEU A 280 6.96 -10.55 15.49
CA LEU A 280 7.12 -11.30 16.72
C LEU A 280 5.83 -12.07 16.98
N CYS A 281 5.94 -13.35 17.32
CA CYS A 281 4.77 -14.21 17.52
C CYS A 281 4.92 -15.07 18.75
N SER A 282 3.80 -15.30 19.44
CA SER A 282 3.62 -16.36 20.41
C SER A 282 2.39 -17.21 20.05
N THR A 283 1.88 -17.98 20.98
CA THR A 283 0.67 -18.78 20.77
C THR A 283 -0.53 -17.89 20.48
N HIS A 284 -0.73 -16.83 21.27
CA HIS A 284 -1.90 -15.94 21.22
C HIS A 284 -1.61 -14.56 20.67
N LEU A 285 -0.35 -14.15 20.65
CA LEU A 285 0.04 -12.79 20.25
C LEU A 285 0.77 -12.80 18.90
N GLU A 286 0.49 -11.78 18.12
CA GLU A 286 1.13 -11.53 16.84
C GLU A 286 1.36 -10.03 16.69
N ALA A 287 2.63 -9.60 16.64
CA ALA A 287 3.02 -8.20 16.52
C ALA A 287 3.84 -7.97 15.26
N VAL A 288 3.55 -6.90 14.54
CA VAL A 288 4.42 -6.35 13.49
C VAL A 288 4.95 -5.03 14.00
N VAL A 289 6.27 -4.86 14.00
CA VAL A 289 6.97 -3.69 14.54
C VAL A 289 7.81 -3.04 13.44
N ASP A 290 7.89 -1.71 13.43
CA ASP A 290 8.76 -0.94 12.57
C ASP A 290 10.06 -0.55 13.31
N VAL A 291 11.18 -1.09 12.84
CA VAL A 291 12.54 -0.75 13.31
C VAL A 291 13.44 -0.36 12.13
N GLY A 292 12.83 0.14 11.06
CA GLY A 292 13.51 0.47 9.82
C GLY A 292 13.84 1.95 9.60
N ASN A 293 14.71 2.15 8.63
CA ASN A 293 14.89 3.44 8.01
C ASN A 293 13.89 3.59 6.85
N ILE A 294 13.55 4.81 6.50
CA ILE A 294 12.77 5.09 5.28
C ILE A 294 13.63 4.79 4.07
N THR A 295 13.22 3.79 3.29
CA THR A 295 13.99 3.24 2.16
C THR A 295 13.80 4.01 0.86
N ALA A 296 12.61 4.59 0.61
CA ALA A 296 12.38 5.51 -0.51
C ALA A 296 13.05 6.87 -0.26
N THR A 297 14.39 6.92 -0.41
CA THR A 297 15.19 8.05 0.09
C THR A 297 14.94 9.39 -0.59
N TYR A 298 14.53 9.39 -1.86
CA TYR A 298 14.26 10.60 -2.64
C TYR A 298 12.75 10.87 -2.83
N GLN A 299 11.88 9.87 -2.64
CA GLN A 299 10.43 9.99 -2.81
C GLN A 299 9.63 9.31 -1.68
N PRO A 300 9.74 9.78 -0.44
CA PRO A 300 9.07 9.19 0.73
C PRO A 300 7.61 9.63 0.85
N GLY A 301 6.88 9.67 -0.26
CA GLY A 301 5.52 10.21 -0.31
C GLY A 301 4.53 9.44 0.56
N HIS A 302 4.70 8.14 0.66
CA HIS A 302 3.85 7.23 1.41
C HIS A 302 4.34 6.94 2.84
N SER A 303 5.53 7.42 3.21
CA SER A 303 6.09 7.23 4.55
C SER A 303 5.52 8.22 5.57
N HIS A 304 5.43 7.79 6.81
CA HIS A 304 4.97 8.56 7.95
C HIS A 304 6.11 8.84 8.95
N ALA A 305 5.85 9.65 9.96
CA ALA A 305 6.77 9.86 11.08
C ALA A 305 6.51 8.80 12.18
N ASP A 306 6.55 7.55 11.80
CA ASP A 306 6.05 6.39 12.53
C ASP A 306 7.16 5.48 13.09
N THR A 307 8.40 5.93 13.12
CA THR A 307 9.54 5.16 13.63
C THR A 307 9.24 4.52 14.98
N PHE A 308 9.42 3.19 15.06
CA PHE A 308 9.08 2.33 16.21
C PHE A 308 7.58 2.14 16.45
N ASN A 309 6.75 2.40 15.44
CA ASN A 309 5.36 1.99 15.44
C ASN A 309 5.21 0.46 15.51
N TYR A 310 4.08 0.00 15.99
CA TYR A 310 3.72 -1.40 15.97
C TYR A 310 2.21 -1.60 15.90
N GLU A 311 1.80 -2.73 15.35
CA GLU A 311 0.46 -3.27 15.49
C GLU A 311 0.52 -4.59 16.28
N LEU A 312 -0.51 -4.88 17.07
CA LEU A 312 -0.62 -6.11 17.87
C LEU A 312 -2.00 -6.73 17.70
N ARG A 313 -2.00 -8.03 17.46
CA ARG A 313 -3.20 -8.87 17.48
C ARG A 313 -3.16 -9.86 18.63
N ILE A 314 -4.33 -10.12 19.19
CA ILE A 314 -4.57 -11.13 20.22
C ILE A 314 -5.61 -12.11 19.67
N ASP A 315 -5.28 -13.40 19.62
CA ASP A 315 -6.12 -14.45 19.02
C ASP A 315 -6.63 -14.07 17.61
N CYS A 316 -5.71 -13.61 16.76
CA CYS A 316 -5.97 -13.13 15.39
C CYS A 316 -6.86 -11.88 15.28
N ARG A 317 -7.23 -11.24 16.40
CA ARG A 317 -8.06 -10.03 16.40
C ARG A 317 -7.21 -8.78 16.64
N PRO A 318 -7.42 -7.68 15.89
CA PRO A 318 -6.74 -6.42 16.15
C PRO A 318 -6.94 -5.94 17.58
N PHE A 319 -5.86 -5.56 18.26
CA PHE A 319 -5.88 -5.00 19.60
C PHE A 319 -5.25 -3.60 19.62
N VAL A 320 -3.95 -3.50 19.28
CA VAL A 320 -3.29 -2.23 19.01
C VAL A 320 -3.17 -2.09 17.51
N VAL A 321 -3.63 -0.97 16.97
CA VAL A 321 -3.70 -0.71 15.53
C VAL A 321 -3.01 0.61 15.18
N ASP A 322 -2.55 0.74 13.96
CA ASP A 322 -2.23 2.06 13.39
C ASP A 322 -3.51 2.87 13.19
N THR A 323 -3.47 4.21 13.30
CA THR A 323 -4.65 5.03 13.02
C THR A 323 -5.06 4.99 11.55
N GLY A 324 -4.18 4.47 10.68
CA GLY A 324 -4.42 4.28 9.26
C GLY A 324 -4.51 5.58 8.47
N ILE A 325 -5.02 5.48 7.25
CA ILE A 325 -5.21 6.63 6.36
C ILE A 325 -6.66 6.72 5.88
N SER A 326 -7.24 7.90 5.97
CA SER A 326 -8.60 8.17 5.50
C SER A 326 -8.64 8.98 4.21
N THR A 327 -7.57 9.71 3.88
CA THR A 327 -7.58 10.64 2.76
C THR A 327 -6.18 11.01 2.28
N TYR A 328 -6.06 11.31 0.99
CA TYR A 328 -4.89 11.97 0.39
C TYR A 328 -5.08 13.48 0.21
N ASN A 329 -6.24 14.01 0.56
CA ASN A 329 -6.46 15.46 0.51
C ASN A 329 -5.61 16.16 1.56
N LYS A 330 -5.06 17.34 1.20
CA LYS A 330 -4.21 18.15 2.11
C LYS A 330 -5.06 18.78 3.21
N THR A 331 -5.42 18.01 4.21
CA THR A 331 -6.25 18.40 5.36
C THR A 331 -5.50 18.24 6.67
N ALA A 332 -6.04 18.79 7.75
CA ALA A 332 -5.51 18.57 9.10
C ALA A 332 -5.53 17.09 9.49
N ARG A 333 -6.55 16.31 9.04
CA ARG A 333 -6.62 14.86 9.28
C ARG A 333 -5.45 14.14 8.60
N ARG A 334 -5.16 14.42 7.33
CA ARG A 334 -4.01 13.84 6.63
C ARG A 334 -2.68 14.19 7.31
N GLN A 335 -2.53 15.42 7.81
CA GLN A 335 -1.34 15.81 8.54
C GLN A 335 -1.20 15.03 9.86
N TYR A 336 -2.30 14.82 10.58
CA TYR A 336 -2.34 14.01 11.80
C TYR A 336 -1.97 12.55 11.50
N GLU A 337 -2.62 11.91 10.52
CA GLU A 337 -2.36 10.52 10.14
C GLU A 337 -0.89 10.22 9.79
N ARG A 338 -0.13 11.24 9.40
CA ARG A 338 1.30 11.11 9.13
C ARG A 338 2.20 11.51 10.30
N SER A 339 1.66 12.11 11.36
CA SER A 339 2.44 12.58 12.52
C SER A 339 2.74 11.44 13.49
N THR A 340 3.80 11.57 14.26
CA THR A 340 4.20 10.58 15.26
C THR A 340 3.11 10.26 16.28
N SER A 341 2.27 11.24 16.62
CA SER A 341 1.19 11.04 17.58
C SER A 341 0.03 10.17 17.08
N ALA A 342 -0.05 9.89 15.78
CA ALA A 342 -1.02 8.99 15.16
C ALA A 342 -0.56 7.52 15.14
N HIS A 343 0.61 7.22 15.69
CA HIS A 343 1.24 5.90 15.66
C HIS A 343 1.56 5.41 17.08
N ASN A 344 1.73 4.12 17.24
CA ASN A 344 2.03 3.47 18.52
C ASN A 344 3.50 3.64 18.88
N THR A 345 3.95 4.88 19.04
CA THR A 345 5.33 5.25 19.33
C THR A 345 5.39 6.47 20.24
N VAL A 346 6.57 7.09 20.38
CA VAL A 346 6.83 8.17 21.34
C VAL A 346 7.03 9.50 20.64
N THR A 347 6.40 10.57 21.15
CA THR A 347 6.79 11.97 20.88
C THR A 347 7.66 12.51 22.01
N VAL A 348 8.64 13.36 21.69
CA VAL A 348 9.49 14.05 22.65
C VAL A 348 9.31 15.57 22.51
N GLY A 349 8.81 16.21 23.56
CA GLY A 349 8.48 17.64 23.53
C GLY A 349 7.45 17.99 22.46
N ASN A 350 6.44 17.14 22.27
CA ASN A 350 5.38 17.28 21.27
C ASN A 350 5.90 17.43 19.83
N LYS A 351 7.02 16.77 19.50
CA LYS A 351 7.61 16.78 18.16
C LYS A 351 7.54 15.41 17.51
N ASP A 352 7.43 15.43 16.19
CA ASP A 352 7.51 14.24 15.36
C ASP A 352 8.95 13.71 15.28
N SER A 353 9.10 12.38 15.14
CA SER A 353 10.38 11.70 14.92
C SER A 353 10.99 12.04 13.57
N SER A 354 10.16 12.38 12.59
CA SER A 354 10.53 12.81 11.24
C SER A 354 9.65 13.97 10.81
N GLU A 355 10.16 14.87 9.96
CA GLU A 355 9.40 16.04 9.49
C GLU A 355 8.46 15.66 8.36
N VAL A 356 7.16 15.82 8.54
CA VAL A 356 6.11 15.54 7.55
C VAL A 356 5.22 16.75 7.30
N TRP A 357 4.91 17.04 6.02
CA TRP A 357 4.01 18.14 5.66
C TRP A 357 3.39 17.97 4.26
N GLY A 358 2.37 18.75 3.95
CA GLY A 358 1.81 18.89 2.60
C GLY A 358 1.25 17.63 1.97
N GLY A 359 0.86 16.65 2.80
CA GLY A 359 0.23 15.40 2.40
C GLY A 359 1.20 14.29 1.95
N PHE A 360 2.32 14.63 1.26
CA PHE A 360 3.27 13.66 0.71
C PHE A 360 4.74 14.06 0.90
N ARG A 361 5.01 15.15 1.61
CA ARG A 361 6.39 15.61 1.76
C ARG A 361 6.97 15.19 3.10
N MET A 362 8.27 14.92 3.08
CA MET A 362 9.05 14.59 4.26
C MET A 362 10.43 15.24 4.17
N GLY A 363 10.88 15.83 5.28
CA GLY A 363 12.17 16.49 5.41
C GLY A 363 13.19 15.65 6.18
N LYS A 364 13.62 16.13 7.35
CA LYS A 364 14.51 15.39 8.24
C LYS A 364 13.83 14.08 8.65
N ARG A 365 14.57 12.98 8.55
CA ARG A 365 14.11 11.64 8.91
C ARG A 365 14.89 11.11 10.08
N ALA A 366 14.22 10.36 10.94
CA ALA A 366 14.88 9.56 11.95
C ALA A 366 15.80 8.55 11.29
N LYS A 367 17.00 8.39 11.84
CA LYS A 367 17.95 7.35 11.42
C LYS A 367 17.94 6.26 12.47
N VAL A 368 17.57 5.08 12.06
CA VAL A 368 17.46 3.91 12.93
C VAL A 368 18.72 3.07 12.88
N ARG A 369 19.12 2.57 14.04
CA ARG A 369 20.15 1.53 14.22
C ARG A 369 19.57 0.39 15.04
N VAL A 370 19.49 -0.79 14.47
CA VAL A 370 19.12 -2.02 15.19
C VAL A 370 20.29 -2.45 16.07
N LEU A 371 20.00 -2.71 17.35
CA LEU A 371 20.97 -3.10 18.38
C LEU A 371 20.93 -4.61 18.69
N SER A 372 19.72 -5.20 18.67
CA SER A 372 19.48 -6.62 18.83
C SER A 372 18.31 -7.05 17.92
N ASP A 373 18.41 -8.20 17.30
CA ASP A 373 17.40 -8.78 16.40
C ASP A 373 17.43 -10.30 16.57
N THR A 374 16.50 -10.81 17.35
CA THR A 374 16.34 -12.25 17.63
C THR A 374 14.88 -12.65 17.38
N GLU A 375 14.58 -13.93 17.50
CA GLU A 375 13.23 -14.45 17.29
C GLU A 375 12.19 -13.79 18.22
N ASN A 376 12.55 -13.51 19.48
CA ASN A 376 11.64 -13.03 20.50
C ASN A 376 11.93 -11.61 21.00
N GLU A 377 12.98 -10.98 20.51
CA GLU A 377 13.40 -9.64 20.94
C GLU A 377 13.96 -8.82 19.79
N ILE A 378 13.50 -7.58 19.70
CA ILE A 378 14.06 -6.56 18.82
C ILE A 378 14.33 -5.32 19.62
N MET A 379 15.57 -4.81 19.54
CA MET A 379 15.97 -3.54 20.13
C MET A 379 16.59 -2.64 19.09
N ALA A 380 16.14 -1.41 19.04
CA ALA A 380 16.68 -0.39 18.12
C ALA A 380 16.73 1.00 18.76
N GLU A 381 17.46 1.91 18.15
CA GLU A 381 17.52 3.30 18.54
C GLU A 381 17.43 4.22 17.31
N HIS A 382 16.95 5.46 17.51
CA HIS A 382 16.92 6.47 16.46
C HIS A 382 17.25 7.87 16.99
N ASP A 383 17.71 8.77 16.08
CA ASP A 383 18.13 10.15 16.34
C ASP A 383 17.07 11.20 15.91
N GLY A 384 15.82 10.80 15.73
CA GLY A 384 14.77 11.68 15.20
C GLY A 384 14.54 12.96 16.00
N PHE A 385 14.75 12.91 17.31
CA PHE A 385 14.56 14.05 18.22
C PHE A 385 15.87 14.80 18.46
N LYS A 386 15.85 16.13 18.31
CA LYS A 386 17.06 16.95 18.46
C LYS A 386 17.65 16.84 19.87
N GLY A 387 18.88 16.36 19.96
CA GLY A 387 19.63 16.22 21.21
C GLY A 387 19.21 15.03 22.09
N CYS A 388 18.37 14.14 21.55
CA CYS A 388 17.93 12.92 22.22
C CYS A 388 18.03 11.72 21.29
N ILE A 389 18.29 10.56 21.89
CA ILE A 389 18.17 9.24 21.24
C ILE A 389 17.00 8.54 21.89
N HIS A 390 16.07 8.05 21.08
CA HIS A 390 15.03 7.16 21.53
C HIS A 390 15.46 5.72 21.28
N GLN A 391 15.53 4.92 22.33
CA GLN A 391 15.74 3.48 22.26
C GLN A 391 14.42 2.79 22.60
N ARG A 392 14.00 1.83 21.77
CA ARG A 392 12.84 0.99 22.02
C ARG A 392 13.23 -0.47 21.90
N LYS A 393 12.75 -1.27 22.86
CA LYS A 393 12.86 -2.71 22.83
C LYS A 393 11.48 -3.34 22.84
N PHE A 394 11.24 -4.24 21.91
CA PHE A 394 10.08 -5.10 21.85
C PHE A 394 10.48 -6.53 22.23
N THR A 395 9.70 -7.16 23.08
CA THR A 395 9.95 -8.55 23.49
C THR A 395 8.63 -9.29 23.57
N ILE A 396 8.61 -10.53 23.11
CA ILE A 396 7.46 -11.42 23.25
C ILE A 396 7.89 -12.71 23.94
N ASN A 397 7.36 -12.98 25.13
CA ASN A 397 7.66 -14.18 25.91
C ASN A 397 6.39 -14.63 26.64
N ASP A 398 6.10 -15.92 26.62
CA ASP A 398 5.00 -16.53 27.40
C ASP A 398 3.67 -15.76 27.26
N ASP A 399 3.31 -15.38 26.02
CA ASP A 399 2.11 -14.58 25.71
C ASP A 399 2.04 -13.20 26.40
N VAL A 400 3.21 -12.63 26.72
CA VAL A 400 3.36 -11.26 27.17
C VAL A 400 4.16 -10.47 26.12
N PHE A 401 3.57 -9.39 25.59
CA PHE A 401 4.26 -8.45 24.72
C PHE A 401 4.74 -7.26 25.54
N THR A 402 6.05 -7.09 25.62
CA THR A 402 6.70 -6.05 26.45
C THR A 402 7.34 -5.00 25.56
N ILE A 403 7.07 -3.73 25.85
CA ILE A 403 7.70 -2.57 25.25
C ILE A 403 8.49 -1.81 26.32
N ASN A 404 9.77 -1.53 26.03
CA ASN A 404 10.62 -0.71 26.86
C ASN A 404 11.11 0.50 26.06
N ASP A 405 10.73 1.70 26.48
CA ASP A 405 11.20 2.95 25.94
C ASP A 405 12.27 3.57 26.84
N LYS A 406 13.34 4.09 26.22
CA LYS A 406 14.36 4.86 26.92
C LYS A 406 14.74 6.09 26.08
N ILE A 407 14.62 7.26 26.68
CA ILE A 407 15.07 8.52 26.08
C ILE A 407 16.40 8.91 26.71
N VAL A 408 17.45 8.98 25.87
CA VAL A 408 18.82 9.32 26.28
C VAL A 408 19.15 10.70 25.71
N GLY A 409 19.42 11.65 26.60
CA GLY A 409 19.75 13.02 26.22
C GLY A 409 19.91 13.95 27.43
N ASN A 410 20.39 15.17 27.20
CA ASN A 410 20.72 16.11 28.28
C ASN A 410 19.51 16.94 28.73
N ASN A 411 18.49 17.09 27.92
CA ASN A 411 17.31 17.88 28.23
C ASN A 411 16.19 17.02 28.78
N MET A 412 15.68 17.35 29.96
CA MET A 412 14.47 16.79 30.55
C MET A 412 13.26 17.36 29.80
N THR A 413 12.78 16.67 28.81
CA THR A 413 11.58 17.06 28.04
C THR A 413 10.52 15.98 28.25
N GLU A 414 9.27 16.39 28.37
CA GLU A 414 8.12 15.49 28.45
C GLU A 414 8.06 14.59 27.23
N CYS A 415 7.89 13.29 27.48
CA CYS A 415 7.72 12.27 26.47
C CYS A 415 6.31 11.67 26.59
N ILE A 416 5.69 11.39 25.45
CA ILE A 416 4.36 10.78 25.43
C ILE A 416 4.42 9.54 24.53
N SER A 417 4.12 8.38 25.10
CA SER A 417 3.90 7.13 24.35
C SER A 417 2.42 6.98 24.07
N TYR A 418 2.09 6.61 22.84
CA TYR A 418 0.71 6.43 22.38
C TYR A 418 0.42 4.95 22.16
N ILE A 419 -0.82 4.55 22.50
CA ILE A 419 -1.37 3.21 22.20
C ILE A 419 -2.77 3.44 21.61
N HIS A 420 -2.93 3.17 20.32
CA HIS A 420 -4.19 3.30 19.62
C HIS A 420 -4.88 1.94 19.58
N PHE A 421 -6.09 1.88 20.11
CA PHE A 421 -6.86 0.64 20.15
C PHE A 421 -7.72 0.43 18.92
N ALA A 422 -7.99 -0.83 18.62
CA ALA A 422 -9.03 -1.18 17.65
C ALA A 422 -10.40 -0.68 18.12
N PRO A 423 -11.35 -0.38 17.19
CA PRO A 423 -12.64 0.23 17.53
C PRO A 423 -13.50 -0.54 18.53
N ASP A 424 -13.35 -1.87 18.59
CA ASP A 424 -14.10 -2.77 19.48
C ASP A 424 -13.45 -2.97 20.87
N ILE A 425 -12.38 -2.23 21.16
CA ILE A 425 -11.72 -2.29 22.46
C ILE A 425 -12.33 -1.26 23.41
N GLU A 426 -12.87 -1.78 24.51
CA GLU A 426 -13.40 -1.00 25.62
C GLU A 426 -12.38 -0.93 26.75
N VAL A 427 -12.09 0.28 27.24
CA VAL A 427 -11.26 0.48 28.42
C VAL A 427 -12.15 0.44 29.65
N LEU A 428 -11.99 -0.60 30.45
CA LEU A 428 -12.83 -0.89 31.64
C LEU A 428 -12.34 -0.17 32.89
N ALA A 429 -11.02 -0.04 33.05
CA ALA A 429 -10.43 0.65 34.18
C ALA A 429 -9.04 1.18 33.81
N ILE A 430 -8.64 2.27 34.46
CA ILE A 430 -7.34 2.90 34.33
C ILE A 430 -6.81 3.37 35.68
N SER A 431 -5.56 3.14 35.94
CA SER A 431 -4.81 3.62 37.09
C SER A 431 -3.44 4.14 36.63
N SER A 432 -2.61 4.59 37.57
CA SER A 432 -1.23 4.99 37.26
C SER A 432 -0.31 3.86 36.82
N THR A 433 -0.70 2.60 37.03
CA THR A 433 0.14 1.41 36.77
C THR A 433 -0.55 0.31 35.97
N GLU A 434 -1.84 0.46 35.68
CA GLU A 434 -2.61 -0.59 35.01
C GLU A 434 -3.72 0.00 34.14
N ILE A 435 -3.92 -0.59 32.97
CA ILE A 435 -5.06 -0.36 32.10
C ILE A 435 -5.73 -1.70 31.84
N ARG A 436 -7.02 -1.81 32.14
CA ARG A 436 -7.81 -3.03 31.87
C ARG A 436 -8.77 -2.77 30.72
N THR A 437 -8.80 -3.69 29.79
CA THR A 437 -9.70 -3.65 28.64
C THR A 437 -10.57 -4.92 28.59
N ASN A 438 -11.54 -4.93 27.70
CA ASN A 438 -12.38 -6.10 27.42
C ASN A 438 -11.62 -7.28 26.78
N ARG A 439 -10.32 -7.13 26.43
CA ARG A 439 -9.54 -8.17 25.72
C ARG A 439 -8.19 -8.45 26.35
N ALA A 440 -7.52 -7.45 26.91
CA ALA A 440 -6.20 -7.59 27.51
C ALA A 440 -6.01 -6.61 28.66
N ASN A 441 -5.04 -6.93 29.51
CA ASN A 441 -4.54 -6.01 30.53
C ASN A 441 -3.19 -5.44 30.12
N ILE A 442 -2.91 -4.21 30.53
CA ILE A 442 -1.63 -3.54 30.28
C ILE A 442 -1.09 -3.07 31.63
N SER A 443 0.02 -3.63 32.06
CA SER A 443 0.77 -3.11 33.21
C SER A 443 1.74 -2.03 32.76
N VAL A 444 1.88 -0.95 33.52
CA VAL A 444 2.71 0.21 33.18
C VAL A 444 3.64 0.57 34.33
N SER A 445 4.90 0.83 34.01
CA SER A 445 5.91 1.28 34.98
C SER A 445 6.70 2.46 34.37
N GLY A 446 6.96 3.50 35.17
CA GLY A 446 7.68 4.69 34.74
C GLY A 446 6.80 5.82 34.19
N ALA A 447 5.48 5.65 34.23
CA ALA A 447 4.53 6.70 33.84
C ALA A 447 4.43 7.79 34.91
N ASN A 448 4.33 9.06 34.47
CA ASN A 448 3.95 10.20 35.30
C ASN A 448 2.43 10.35 35.34
N SER A 449 1.77 10.18 34.19
CA SER A 449 0.32 10.12 34.08
C SER A 449 -0.11 9.24 32.91
N ILE A 450 -1.32 8.72 32.99
CA ILE A 450 -1.97 7.95 31.92
C ILE A 450 -3.33 8.55 31.66
N GLU A 451 -3.61 8.86 30.38
CA GLU A 451 -4.84 9.52 29.94
C GLU A 451 -5.49 8.71 28.82
N ILE A 452 -6.83 8.70 28.79
CA ILE A 452 -7.62 8.19 27.67
C ILE A 452 -8.14 9.36 26.88
N ILE A 453 -7.97 9.31 25.56
CA ILE A 453 -8.61 10.24 24.64
C ILE A 453 -9.52 9.52 23.66
N ASN A 454 -10.58 10.21 23.23
CA ASN A 454 -11.39 9.77 22.10
C ASN A 454 -10.62 10.10 20.82
N ASP A 455 -10.53 9.13 19.95
CA ASP A 455 -9.83 9.26 18.67
C ASP A 455 -10.62 8.53 17.57
N PHE A 456 -10.05 8.48 16.38
CA PHE A 456 -10.59 7.76 15.24
C PHE A 456 -9.48 7.00 14.54
N VAL A 457 -9.79 5.79 14.12
CA VAL A 457 -8.97 4.99 13.21
C VAL A 457 -9.64 4.88 11.85
N SER A 458 -8.84 4.66 10.82
CA SER A 458 -9.31 4.51 9.44
C SER A 458 -8.68 3.29 8.83
N VAL A 459 -9.44 2.24 8.68
CA VAL A 459 -9.00 1.02 7.99
C VAL A 459 -9.28 1.06 6.49
N GLU A 460 -10.13 2.01 6.06
CA GLU A 460 -10.52 2.24 4.67
C GLU A 460 -10.62 3.74 4.37
N TYR A 461 -10.39 4.13 3.12
CA TYR A 461 -10.53 5.52 2.70
C TYR A 461 -11.94 6.07 2.98
N ASN A 462 -11.99 7.33 3.42
CA ASN A 462 -13.23 8.08 3.74
C ASN A 462 -14.10 7.43 4.81
N ARG A 463 -13.54 6.52 5.62
CA ARG A 463 -14.24 5.88 6.73
C ARG A 463 -13.42 6.04 8.01
N LEU A 464 -13.99 6.78 8.96
CA LEU A 464 -13.42 6.98 10.28
C LEU A 464 -14.27 6.23 11.30
N GLU A 465 -13.65 5.35 12.09
CA GLU A 465 -14.30 4.59 13.15
C GLU A 465 -13.86 5.14 14.51
N PRO A 466 -14.81 5.47 15.42
CA PRO A 466 -14.46 5.91 16.77
C PRO A 466 -13.62 4.88 17.49
N SER A 467 -12.58 5.33 18.17
CA SER A 467 -11.65 4.51 18.92
C SER A 467 -11.17 5.22 20.18
N LYS A 468 -10.33 4.54 20.95
CA LYS A 468 -9.66 5.09 22.14
C LYS A 468 -8.16 5.06 21.95
N THR A 469 -7.51 6.11 22.38
CA THR A 469 -6.06 6.20 22.44
C THR A 469 -5.62 6.42 23.87
N ILE A 470 -4.63 5.66 24.32
CA ILE A 470 -3.96 5.91 25.59
C ILE A 470 -2.75 6.80 25.34
N LYS A 471 -2.61 7.84 26.15
CA LYS A 471 -1.40 8.64 26.27
C LYS A 471 -0.71 8.33 27.59
N ILE A 472 0.53 7.88 27.53
CA ILE A 472 1.35 7.63 28.71
C ILE A 472 2.45 8.68 28.76
N VAL A 473 2.33 9.63 29.68
CA VAL A 473 3.33 10.67 29.89
C VAL A 473 4.45 10.11 30.76
N PHE A 474 5.69 10.30 30.36
CA PHE A 474 6.88 9.85 31.12
C PHE A 474 8.08 10.78 30.87
N CYS A 475 9.18 10.58 31.61
CA CYS A 475 10.37 11.42 31.45
C CYS A 475 11.49 10.75 30.66
N ARG A 476 11.97 9.59 31.10
CA ARG A 476 13.16 8.91 30.53
C ARG A 476 12.95 7.46 30.17
N ASN A 477 12.32 6.72 31.06
CA ASN A 477 12.11 5.27 30.92
C ASN A 477 10.64 4.98 31.10
N LEU A 478 10.12 4.16 30.22
CA LEU A 478 8.77 3.62 30.27
C LEU A 478 8.83 2.15 29.94
N THR A 479 8.14 1.34 30.73
CA THR A 479 7.90 -0.07 30.40
C THR A 479 6.41 -0.33 30.47
N TYR A 480 5.87 -0.99 29.47
CA TYR A 480 4.53 -1.54 29.57
C TYR A 480 4.45 -2.95 28.97
N GLN A 481 3.58 -3.75 29.55
CA GLN A 481 3.40 -5.16 29.20
C GLN A 481 1.94 -5.41 28.88
N ILE A 482 1.68 -6.00 27.74
CA ILE A 482 0.35 -6.38 27.26
C ILE A 482 0.22 -7.90 27.36
N PHE A 483 -0.79 -8.35 28.06
CA PHE A 483 -1.07 -9.78 28.27
C PHE A 483 -2.58 -10.02 28.26
N GLN A 484 -2.97 -11.20 27.88
CA GLN A 484 -4.39 -11.59 27.81
C GLN A 484 -5.06 -11.46 29.18
N ALA A 485 -6.33 -11.00 29.19
CA ALA A 485 -7.09 -10.79 30.44
C ALA A 485 -7.53 -12.08 31.12
#